data_c50015c216dd7a49c2a37ad7ed57015e
#
_entry.id   c50015c216dd7a49c2a37ad7ed57015e
#
_cell.length_a   1.000
_cell.length_b   1.000
_cell.length_c   1.000
_cell.angle_alpha   90.00
_cell.angle_beta   90.00
_cell.angle_gamma   90.00
#
_symmetry.space_group_name_H-M   'P 1'
#
loop_
_entity.id
_entity.type
_entity.pdbx_description
1 polymer ?
#
loop_
_entity_poly.entity_id
_entity_poly.type
_entity_poly.pdbx_seq_one_letter_code
_entity_poly.pdbx_strand_id
1 'polypeptide(L)'
;MTVANPIPFRKMNGLGNDFVVLDARAQPLVISENAAKAIADRKTGIGCDQLIVLEKSSGYDVRMRIWNAEGGEVQSCGNASRCIADLLFDENDTNTATISTKGGMLIASKAGDKMVTIDQGLPRFGWKDIPLSEAFADTRHIEMQYGPIDHPLIHSPSVVNVGNPHCIFWVDDLDVVDLGRAGPMLENHPLFPERANISFAKVLARDHIILRVNAVRD
;
A
#
# COMPACT_ATOMS: atom_id res chain seq x y z
N MET A 1 23.49 -33.57 -3.13
CA MET A 1 22.99 -32.19 -2.99
C MET A 1 21.91 -32.02 -4.04
N THR A 2 20.66 -31.99 -3.64
CA THR A 2 19.53 -31.72 -4.56
C THR A 2 19.62 -30.22 -4.93
N VAL A 3 20.01 -29.93 -6.17
CA VAL A 3 19.96 -28.55 -6.70
C VAL A 3 18.46 -28.20 -6.74
N ALA A 4 18.05 -27.29 -5.87
CA ALA A 4 16.69 -26.78 -5.91
C ALA A 4 16.48 -26.14 -7.30
N ASN A 5 15.40 -26.49 -7.97
CA ASN A 5 15.06 -25.85 -9.25
C ASN A 5 14.96 -24.33 -9.05
N PRO A 6 15.62 -23.55 -9.88
CA PRO A 6 15.54 -22.09 -9.78
C PRO A 6 14.09 -21.64 -9.97
N ILE A 7 13.63 -20.74 -9.09
CA ILE A 7 12.30 -20.12 -9.21
C ILE A 7 12.45 -18.89 -10.12
N PRO A 8 11.79 -18.85 -11.28
CA PRO A 8 11.80 -17.69 -12.14
C PRO A 8 11.08 -16.52 -11.48
N PHE A 9 11.56 -15.31 -11.72
CA PHE A 9 10.91 -14.10 -11.25
C PHE A 9 10.84 -13.04 -12.34
N ARG A 10 9.93 -12.07 -12.16
CA ARG A 10 9.88 -10.86 -12.97
C ARG A 10 10.27 -9.65 -12.11
N LYS A 11 11.01 -8.72 -12.70
CA LYS A 11 11.27 -7.42 -12.10
C LYS A 11 10.34 -6.41 -12.75
N MET A 12 9.51 -5.71 -11.95
CA MET A 12 8.55 -4.74 -12.44
C MET A 12 8.73 -3.40 -11.71
N ASN A 13 8.26 -2.31 -12.32
CA ASN A 13 8.27 -0.98 -11.72
C ASN A 13 6.92 -0.30 -11.99
N GLY A 14 6.35 0.33 -10.96
CA GLY A 14 5.12 1.10 -11.06
C GLY A 14 5.22 2.39 -10.23
N LEU A 15 5.26 3.54 -10.92
CA LEU A 15 5.31 4.88 -10.30
C LEU A 15 6.42 5.03 -9.25
N GLY A 16 7.62 4.53 -9.55
CA GLY A 16 8.80 4.66 -8.69
C GLY A 16 9.01 3.51 -7.70
N ASN A 17 8.01 2.67 -7.44
CA ASN A 17 8.20 1.44 -6.68
C ASN A 17 8.66 0.30 -7.59
N ASP A 18 9.59 -0.50 -7.13
CA ASP A 18 10.05 -1.68 -7.84
C ASP A 18 9.68 -2.98 -7.12
N PHE A 19 9.32 -3.97 -7.90
CA PHE A 19 8.76 -5.23 -7.43
C PHE A 19 9.55 -6.43 -7.96
N VAL A 20 9.73 -7.43 -7.09
CA VAL A 20 10.03 -8.80 -7.51
C VAL A 20 8.73 -9.56 -7.52
N VAL A 21 8.37 -10.18 -8.64
CA VAL A 21 7.13 -10.93 -8.81
C VAL A 21 7.45 -12.40 -9.02
N LEU A 22 6.94 -13.25 -8.13
CA LEU A 22 7.00 -14.71 -8.21
C LEU A 22 5.64 -15.26 -8.63
N ASP A 23 5.61 -16.12 -9.63
CA ASP A 23 4.39 -16.79 -10.07
C ASP A 23 4.25 -18.17 -9.40
N ALA A 24 3.37 -18.24 -8.43
CA ALA A 24 3.03 -19.45 -7.67
C ALA A 24 1.68 -20.06 -8.08
N ARG A 25 1.09 -19.61 -9.20
CA ARG A 25 -0.23 -20.11 -9.66
C ARG A 25 -0.21 -21.59 -10.05
N ALA A 26 0.89 -22.03 -10.66
CA ALA A 26 1.07 -23.43 -11.06
C ALA A 26 1.67 -24.29 -9.94
N GLN A 27 2.60 -23.74 -9.17
CA GLN A 27 3.29 -24.45 -8.08
C GLN A 27 3.28 -23.54 -6.83
N PRO A 28 2.54 -23.93 -5.77
CA PRO A 28 2.47 -23.15 -4.54
C PRO A 28 3.85 -22.87 -3.94
N LEU A 29 4.06 -21.64 -3.48
CA LEU A 29 5.27 -21.22 -2.77
C LEU A 29 4.92 -20.78 -1.36
N VAL A 30 5.71 -21.22 -0.39
CA VAL A 30 5.64 -20.72 0.99
C VAL A 30 6.76 -19.72 1.20
N ILE A 31 6.40 -18.48 1.41
CA ILE A 31 7.34 -17.39 1.67
C ILE A 31 7.32 -17.08 3.17
N SER A 32 8.45 -17.27 3.83
CA SER A 32 8.65 -16.77 5.21
C SER A 32 9.11 -15.31 5.20
N GLU A 33 8.92 -14.60 6.30
CA GLU A 33 9.41 -13.22 6.48
C GLU A 33 10.90 -13.10 6.16
N ASN A 34 11.71 -14.04 6.66
CA ASN A 34 13.15 -14.07 6.38
C ASN A 34 13.47 -14.28 4.90
N ALA A 35 12.68 -15.11 4.19
CA ALA A 35 12.85 -15.29 2.75
C ALA A 35 12.46 -14.03 1.98
N ALA A 36 11.36 -13.39 2.33
CA ALA A 36 10.93 -12.14 1.72
C ALA A 36 11.97 -11.05 1.91
N LYS A 37 12.48 -10.88 3.13
CA LYS A 37 13.54 -9.93 3.46
C LYS A 37 14.84 -10.21 2.68
N ALA A 38 15.27 -11.47 2.60
CA ALA A 38 16.46 -11.84 1.86
C ALA A 38 16.33 -11.57 0.35
N ILE A 39 15.15 -11.80 -0.24
CA ILE A 39 14.87 -11.51 -1.65
C ILE A 39 14.86 -9.99 -1.90
N ALA A 40 14.28 -9.22 -0.97
CA ALA A 40 14.14 -7.77 -1.09
C ALA A 40 15.46 -7.02 -0.83
N ASP A 41 16.43 -7.62 -0.16
CA ASP A 41 17.70 -6.97 0.15
C ASP A 41 18.43 -6.54 -1.14
N ARG A 42 18.77 -5.23 -1.23
CA ARG A 42 19.36 -4.65 -2.44
C ARG A 42 20.86 -4.94 -2.59
N LYS A 43 21.51 -5.47 -1.55
CA LYS A 43 22.94 -5.77 -1.55
C LYS A 43 23.23 -7.24 -1.79
N THR A 44 22.40 -8.11 -1.22
CA THR A 44 22.67 -9.55 -1.18
C THR A 44 21.58 -10.37 -1.87
N GLY A 45 20.38 -9.78 -2.09
CA GLY A 45 19.25 -10.39 -2.76
C GLY A 45 19.03 -9.86 -4.19
N ILE A 46 17.81 -10.02 -4.68
CA ILE A 46 17.37 -9.44 -5.97
C ILE A 46 17.19 -7.93 -5.83
N GLY A 47 16.74 -7.48 -4.64
CA GLY A 47 16.45 -6.10 -4.30
C GLY A 47 15.12 -5.62 -4.84
N CYS A 48 14.24 -5.15 -3.98
CA CYS A 48 12.97 -4.52 -4.35
C CYS A 48 12.38 -3.74 -3.16
N ASP A 49 11.41 -2.88 -3.45
CA ASP A 49 10.59 -2.27 -2.40
C ASP A 49 9.60 -3.30 -1.85
N GLN A 50 9.04 -4.15 -2.71
CA GLN A 50 8.10 -5.19 -2.30
C GLN A 50 8.25 -6.46 -3.13
N LEU A 51 8.09 -7.60 -2.45
CA LEU A 51 7.97 -8.92 -3.05
C LEU A 51 6.48 -9.22 -3.27
N ILE A 52 6.13 -9.61 -4.50
CA ILE A 52 4.79 -9.99 -4.91
C ILE A 52 4.76 -11.50 -5.21
N VAL A 53 3.78 -12.20 -4.70
CA VAL A 53 3.54 -13.61 -5.04
C VAL A 53 2.14 -13.75 -5.61
N LEU A 54 2.06 -14.28 -6.82
CA LEU A 54 0.81 -14.57 -7.49
C LEU A 54 0.39 -16.02 -7.20
N GLU A 55 -0.76 -16.19 -6.58
CA GLU A 55 -1.32 -17.48 -6.24
C GLU A 55 -2.60 -17.75 -7.05
N LYS A 56 -2.93 -19.02 -7.26
CA LYS A 56 -4.22 -19.40 -7.85
C LYS A 56 -5.36 -18.95 -6.93
N SER A 57 -6.39 -18.41 -7.52
CA SER A 57 -7.59 -17.98 -6.81
C SER A 57 -8.83 -18.72 -7.31
N SER A 58 -9.81 -18.90 -6.44
CA SER A 58 -11.15 -19.36 -6.82
C SER A 58 -12.08 -18.14 -6.88
N GLY A 59 -12.56 -17.79 -8.08
CA GLY A 59 -13.48 -16.67 -8.29
C GLY A 59 -12.85 -15.34 -8.65
N TYR A 60 -11.50 -15.26 -8.73
CA TYR A 60 -10.74 -14.11 -9.23
C TYR A 60 -9.66 -14.59 -10.19
N ASP A 61 -9.14 -13.70 -11.03
CA ASP A 61 -8.09 -14.05 -11.99
C ASP A 61 -6.79 -14.43 -11.27
N VAL A 62 -6.50 -13.77 -10.14
CA VAL A 62 -5.33 -14.07 -9.32
C VAL A 62 -5.54 -13.67 -7.86
N ARG A 63 -4.85 -14.33 -6.95
CA ARG A 63 -4.59 -13.85 -5.59
C ARG A 63 -3.18 -13.26 -5.54
N MET A 64 -3.08 -12.02 -5.12
CA MET A 64 -1.82 -11.31 -4.98
C MET A 64 -1.49 -11.15 -3.49
N ARG A 65 -0.37 -11.70 -3.08
CA ARG A 65 0.22 -11.48 -1.75
C ARG A 65 1.42 -10.57 -1.87
N ILE A 66 1.62 -9.74 -0.88
CA ILE A 66 2.58 -8.63 -0.92
C ILE A 66 3.39 -8.64 0.37
N TRP A 67 4.71 -8.63 0.27
CA TRP A 67 5.61 -8.43 1.40
C TRP A 67 6.44 -7.18 1.16
N ASN A 68 6.63 -6.40 2.21
CA ASN A 68 7.56 -5.28 2.19
C ASN A 68 9.03 -5.76 2.29
N ALA A 69 9.96 -4.81 2.17
CA ALA A 69 11.39 -5.11 2.22
C ALA A 69 11.86 -5.65 3.58
N GLU A 70 11.11 -5.38 4.67
CA GLU A 70 11.40 -5.87 6.01
C GLU A 70 10.80 -7.26 6.30
N GLY A 71 10.11 -7.84 5.32
CA GLY A 71 9.56 -9.19 5.39
C GLY A 71 8.12 -9.28 5.87
N GLY A 72 7.51 -8.17 6.30
CA GLY A 72 6.12 -8.12 6.72
C GLY A 72 5.14 -8.25 5.56
N GLU A 73 4.04 -9.00 5.73
CA GLU A 73 2.99 -9.12 4.73
C GLU A 73 1.99 -7.96 4.87
N VAL A 74 1.84 -7.15 3.81
CA VAL A 74 0.96 -5.98 3.77
C VAL A 74 -0.38 -6.28 3.10
N GLN A 75 -1.39 -5.44 3.37
CA GLN A 75 -2.76 -5.69 2.93
C GLN A 75 -2.97 -5.39 1.44
N SER A 76 -2.44 -4.29 0.93
CA SER A 76 -2.58 -3.88 -0.48
C SER A 76 -1.47 -2.92 -0.90
N CYS A 77 -1.24 -2.83 -2.22
CA CYS A 77 -0.37 -1.85 -2.85
C CYS A 77 -0.92 -1.49 -4.23
N GLY A 78 -1.42 -0.26 -4.40
CA GLY A 78 -1.98 0.21 -5.66
C GLY A 78 -0.97 0.20 -6.81
N ASN A 79 0.31 0.48 -6.54
CA ASN A 79 1.36 0.47 -7.55
C ASN A 79 1.64 -0.96 -8.05
N ALA A 80 1.75 -1.93 -7.12
CA ALA A 80 1.88 -3.34 -7.47
C ALA A 80 0.65 -3.84 -8.24
N SER A 81 -0.56 -3.48 -7.81
CA SER A 81 -1.81 -3.90 -8.45
C SER A 81 -1.86 -3.49 -9.93
N ARG A 82 -1.38 -2.30 -10.28
CA ARG A 82 -1.29 -1.86 -11.68
C ARG A 82 -0.32 -2.71 -12.50
N CYS A 83 0.85 -3.05 -11.94
CA CYS A 83 1.81 -3.92 -12.60
C CYS A 83 1.26 -5.32 -12.84
N ILE A 84 0.57 -5.89 -11.83
CA ILE A 84 -0.01 -7.23 -11.97
C ILE A 84 -1.20 -7.23 -12.94
N ALA A 85 -2.02 -6.17 -12.95
CA ALA A 85 -3.10 -6.03 -13.91
C ALA A 85 -2.58 -5.96 -15.35
N ASP A 86 -1.55 -5.15 -15.63
CA ASP A 86 -0.91 -5.04 -16.94
C ASP A 86 -0.38 -6.42 -17.39
N LEU A 87 0.24 -7.18 -16.48
CA LEU A 87 0.69 -8.54 -16.74
C LEU A 87 -0.48 -9.48 -17.10
N LEU A 88 -1.59 -9.41 -16.35
CA LEU A 88 -2.76 -10.25 -16.59
C LEU A 88 -3.47 -9.89 -17.91
N PHE A 89 -3.50 -8.61 -18.28
CA PHE A 89 -4.06 -8.16 -19.56
C PHE A 89 -3.28 -8.76 -20.72
N ASP A 90 -1.94 -8.74 -20.66
CA ASP A 90 -1.08 -9.30 -21.69
C ASP A 90 -1.19 -10.84 -21.75
N GLU A 91 -1.28 -11.53 -20.60
CA GLU A 91 -1.36 -12.99 -20.53
C GLU A 91 -2.70 -13.52 -21.05
N ASN A 92 -3.81 -12.82 -20.79
CA ASN A 92 -5.16 -13.30 -21.08
C ASN A 92 -5.81 -12.61 -22.29
N ASP A 93 -5.13 -11.67 -22.95
CA ASP A 93 -5.67 -10.82 -24.01
C ASP A 93 -6.99 -10.12 -23.59
N THR A 94 -6.97 -9.51 -22.40
CA THR A 94 -8.13 -8.84 -21.80
C THR A 94 -7.83 -7.38 -21.46
N ASN A 95 -8.90 -6.60 -21.23
CA ASN A 95 -8.79 -5.22 -20.76
C ASN A 95 -9.25 -5.04 -19.30
N THR A 96 -9.59 -6.13 -18.63
CA THR A 96 -10.04 -6.13 -17.24
C THR A 96 -9.43 -7.31 -16.49
N ALA A 97 -9.18 -7.13 -15.20
CA ALA A 97 -8.73 -8.21 -14.32
C ALA A 97 -9.26 -8.01 -12.91
N THR A 98 -9.48 -9.12 -12.21
CA THR A 98 -9.88 -9.16 -10.80
C THR A 98 -8.75 -9.73 -9.96
N ILE A 99 -8.33 -8.98 -8.94
CA ILE A 99 -7.21 -9.31 -8.07
C ILE A 99 -7.70 -9.41 -6.64
N SER A 100 -7.54 -10.58 -6.02
CA SER A 100 -7.79 -10.75 -4.59
C SER A 100 -6.53 -10.41 -3.80
N THR A 101 -6.65 -9.58 -2.77
CA THR A 101 -5.57 -9.23 -1.84
C THR A 101 -6.02 -9.47 -0.39
N LYS A 102 -5.09 -9.36 0.56
CA LYS A 102 -5.45 -9.38 1.98
C LYS A 102 -6.33 -8.17 2.37
N GLY A 103 -6.19 -7.04 1.68
CA GLY A 103 -6.98 -5.82 1.87
C GLY A 103 -8.36 -5.84 1.20
N GLY A 104 -8.65 -6.85 0.36
CA GLY A 104 -9.91 -6.99 -0.36
C GLY A 104 -9.74 -7.28 -1.84
N MET A 105 -10.86 -7.24 -2.54
CA MET A 105 -10.91 -7.39 -3.99
C MET A 105 -10.58 -6.08 -4.68
N LEU A 106 -9.81 -6.15 -5.76
CA LEU A 106 -9.51 -5.04 -6.65
C LEU A 106 -10.03 -5.38 -8.05
N ILE A 107 -10.56 -4.39 -8.73
CA ILE A 107 -10.94 -4.50 -10.14
C ILE A 107 -10.02 -3.57 -10.94
N ALA A 108 -9.30 -4.15 -11.89
CA ALA A 108 -8.42 -3.43 -12.78
C ALA A 108 -9.04 -3.28 -14.15
N SER A 109 -8.84 -2.13 -14.79
CA SER A 109 -9.22 -1.90 -16.17
C SER A 109 -8.14 -1.12 -16.94
N LYS A 110 -7.94 -1.47 -18.20
CA LYS A 110 -7.00 -0.78 -19.08
C LYS A 110 -7.56 0.59 -19.44
N ALA A 111 -6.81 1.66 -19.13
CA ALA A 111 -7.23 3.04 -19.36
C ALA A 111 -6.50 3.71 -20.53
N GLY A 112 -5.54 3.02 -21.15
CA GLY A 112 -4.72 3.50 -22.25
C GLY A 112 -3.45 2.69 -22.41
N ASP A 113 -2.52 3.15 -23.23
CA ASP A 113 -1.22 2.51 -23.33
C ASP A 113 -0.46 2.66 -22.00
N LYS A 114 -0.08 1.52 -21.40
CA LYS A 114 0.59 1.46 -20.08
C LYS A 114 -0.16 2.17 -18.95
N MET A 115 -1.45 2.44 -19.11
CA MET A 115 -2.28 3.04 -18.07
C MET A 115 -3.32 2.05 -17.56
N VAL A 116 -3.37 1.92 -16.24
CA VAL A 116 -4.28 1.01 -15.54
C VAL A 116 -5.05 1.77 -14.47
N THR A 117 -6.37 1.66 -14.50
CA THR A 117 -7.26 2.08 -13.42
C THR A 117 -7.45 0.92 -12.45
N ILE A 118 -7.32 1.18 -11.16
CA ILE A 118 -7.63 0.22 -10.09
C ILE A 118 -8.81 0.76 -9.28
N ASP A 119 -9.91 0.02 -9.28
CA ASP A 119 -11.00 0.20 -8.32
C ASP A 119 -10.66 -0.59 -7.05
N GLN A 120 -10.45 0.13 -5.96
CA GLN A 120 -10.11 -0.43 -4.64
C GLN A 120 -11.35 -0.63 -3.76
N GLY A 121 -12.54 -0.42 -4.30
CA GLY A 121 -13.81 -0.50 -3.58
C GLY A 121 -14.12 0.77 -2.78
N LEU A 122 -15.07 0.65 -1.85
CA LEU A 122 -15.52 1.78 -1.05
C LEU A 122 -14.54 2.08 0.10
N PRO A 123 -14.26 3.36 0.36
CA PRO A 123 -13.50 3.75 1.54
C PRO A 123 -14.29 3.40 2.82
N ARG A 124 -13.58 3.00 3.86
CA ARG A 124 -14.14 2.64 5.17
C ARG A 124 -13.79 3.72 6.18
N PHE A 125 -14.80 4.19 6.91
CA PHE A 125 -14.68 5.29 7.87
C PHE A 125 -14.94 4.85 9.31
N GLY A 126 -15.35 3.61 9.54
CA GLY A 126 -15.51 3.06 10.88
C GLY A 126 -14.16 2.97 11.60
N TRP A 127 -14.10 3.41 12.86
CA TRP A 127 -12.84 3.39 13.62
C TRP A 127 -12.23 1.98 13.74
N LYS A 128 -13.06 0.91 13.78
CA LYS A 128 -12.62 -0.49 13.76
C LYS A 128 -12.05 -0.91 12.41
N ASP A 129 -12.60 -0.36 11.33
CA ASP A 129 -12.16 -0.69 9.97
C ASP A 129 -10.84 0.02 9.63
N ILE A 130 -10.56 1.17 10.31
CA ILE A 130 -9.30 1.93 10.21
C ILE A 130 -8.23 1.36 11.15
N PRO A 131 -8.48 0.34 11.89
CA PRO A 131 -8.06 -0.22 13.17
C PRO A 131 -7.45 0.81 14.13
N LEU A 132 -8.24 1.80 14.54
CA LEU A 132 -7.85 2.73 15.58
C LEU A 132 -7.91 2.04 16.96
N SER A 133 -7.05 2.45 17.89
CA SER A 133 -6.98 1.87 19.25
C SER A 133 -8.18 2.21 20.13
N GLU A 134 -8.96 3.24 19.77
CA GLU A 134 -10.14 3.68 20.51
C GLU A 134 -11.27 4.15 19.59
N ALA A 135 -12.47 4.30 20.14
CA ALA A 135 -13.67 4.65 19.41
C ALA A 135 -13.75 6.14 19.08
N PHE A 136 -13.95 6.46 17.80
CA PHE A 136 -14.27 7.80 17.34
C PHE A 136 -15.65 7.80 16.67
N ALA A 137 -16.51 8.74 17.08
CA ALA A 137 -17.82 8.91 16.46
C ALA A 137 -17.72 9.53 15.06
N ASP A 138 -16.70 10.35 14.83
CA ASP A 138 -16.42 11.00 13.54
C ASP A 138 -14.93 10.91 13.22
N THR A 139 -14.60 10.16 12.19
CA THR A 139 -13.22 9.96 11.74
C THR A 139 -12.76 11.00 10.74
N ARG A 140 -13.59 11.99 10.40
CA ARG A 140 -13.20 13.14 9.59
C ARG A 140 -12.33 14.12 10.37
N HIS A 141 -12.43 14.11 11.71
CA HIS A 141 -11.65 14.94 12.60
C HIS A 141 -11.39 14.19 13.90
N ILE A 142 -10.24 13.53 14.01
CA ILE A 142 -9.86 12.85 15.25
C ILE A 142 -8.99 13.76 16.12
N GLU A 143 -8.99 13.54 17.44
CA GLU A 143 -8.17 14.27 18.38
C GLU A 143 -6.71 13.81 18.30
N MET A 144 -5.96 14.42 17.40
CA MET A 144 -4.55 14.18 17.20
C MET A 144 -3.87 15.47 16.72
N GLN A 145 -2.66 15.73 17.21
CA GLN A 145 -1.90 16.92 16.85
C GLN A 145 -0.40 16.66 16.86
N TYR A 146 0.34 17.52 16.18
CA TYR A 146 1.81 17.53 16.19
C TYR A 146 2.31 18.96 16.38
N GLY A 147 3.26 19.13 17.31
CA GLY A 147 3.83 20.41 17.72
C GLY A 147 3.52 20.72 19.20
N PRO A 148 3.75 21.96 19.64
CA PRO A 148 3.45 22.40 21.01
C PRO A 148 1.96 22.26 21.34
N ILE A 149 1.64 21.89 22.57
CA ILE A 149 0.26 21.64 23.01
C ILE A 149 -0.63 22.86 22.80
N ASP A 150 -0.12 24.05 23.13
CA ASP A 150 -0.89 25.29 23.06
C ASP A 150 -0.95 25.92 21.64
N HIS A 151 -0.04 25.50 20.76
CA HIS A 151 0.06 25.97 19.38
C HIS A 151 0.51 24.84 18.44
N PRO A 152 -0.34 23.84 18.21
CA PRO A 152 0.01 22.73 17.32
C PRO A 152 0.26 23.22 15.89
N LEU A 153 1.28 22.68 15.25
CA LEU A 153 1.61 22.99 13.86
C LEU A 153 0.59 22.36 12.90
N ILE A 154 0.13 21.15 13.22
CA ILE A 154 -0.94 20.43 12.52
C ILE A 154 -1.80 19.70 13.56
N HIS A 155 -3.11 19.59 13.29
CA HIS A 155 -4.07 18.97 14.22
C HIS A 155 -5.30 18.45 13.50
N SER A 156 -6.11 17.66 14.22
CA SER A 156 -7.45 17.20 13.82
C SER A 156 -7.49 16.55 12.42
N PRO A 157 -6.65 15.53 12.17
CA PRO A 157 -6.62 14.88 10.86
C PRO A 157 -7.89 14.09 10.58
N SER A 158 -8.17 13.87 9.30
CA SER A 158 -9.12 12.86 8.85
C SER A 158 -8.43 11.50 8.77
N VAL A 159 -9.14 10.44 9.13
CA VAL A 159 -8.64 9.07 8.99
C VAL A 159 -9.61 8.22 8.18
N VAL A 160 -9.06 7.36 7.32
CA VAL A 160 -9.81 6.52 6.38
C VAL A 160 -9.03 5.25 6.04
N ASN A 161 -9.73 4.15 5.74
CA ASN A 161 -9.12 2.96 5.19
C ASN A 161 -9.60 2.76 3.73
N VAL A 162 -8.68 2.77 2.79
CA VAL A 162 -8.89 2.51 1.35
C VAL A 162 -8.23 1.21 0.89
N GLY A 163 -8.10 0.24 1.79
CA GLY A 163 -7.33 -0.99 1.65
C GLY A 163 -6.12 -1.03 2.58
N ASN A 164 -5.71 0.14 3.08
CA ASN A 164 -4.76 0.36 4.17
C ASN A 164 -5.15 1.66 4.91
N PRO A 165 -4.71 1.85 6.18
CA PRO A 165 -5.03 3.04 6.96
C PRO A 165 -4.30 4.28 6.45
N HIS A 166 -5.02 5.40 6.40
CA HIS A 166 -4.48 6.72 6.09
C HIS A 166 -4.91 7.74 7.15
N CYS A 167 -3.96 8.56 7.60
CA CYS A 167 -4.16 9.72 8.45
C CYS A 167 -3.76 10.97 7.67
N ILE A 168 -4.72 11.88 7.44
CA ILE A 168 -4.60 13.00 6.50
C ILE A 168 -4.76 14.30 7.27
N PHE A 169 -3.68 15.07 7.39
CA PHE A 169 -3.72 16.44 7.90
C PHE A 169 -4.00 17.41 6.75
N TRP A 170 -5.07 18.18 6.89
CA TRP A 170 -5.43 19.24 5.96
C TRP A 170 -4.67 20.51 6.31
N VAL A 171 -3.85 20.99 5.40
CA VAL A 171 -2.92 22.12 5.66
C VAL A 171 -3.00 23.16 4.55
N ASP A 172 -2.77 24.43 4.91
CA ASP A 172 -2.64 25.52 3.95
C ASP A 172 -1.24 25.59 3.31
N ASP A 173 -0.24 25.09 4.04
CA ASP A 173 1.14 24.98 3.58
C ASP A 173 1.67 23.56 3.78
N LEU A 174 2.10 22.93 2.68
CA LEU A 174 2.64 21.57 2.72
C LEU A 174 4.03 21.48 3.36
N ASP A 175 4.71 22.62 3.52
CA ASP A 175 6.02 22.73 4.16
C ASP A 175 5.94 23.19 5.62
N VAL A 176 4.72 23.32 6.18
CA VAL A 176 4.50 23.71 7.59
C VAL A 176 5.22 22.80 8.58
N VAL A 177 5.41 21.54 8.22
CA VAL A 177 6.15 20.53 9.00
C VAL A 177 6.95 19.66 8.03
N ASP A 178 8.17 19.33 8.40
CA ASP A 178 8.96 18.33 7.69
C ASP A 178 8.33 16.93 7.86
N LEU A 179 7.66 16.47 6.81
CA LEU A 179 6.98 15.18 6.78
C LEU A 179 7.95 14.01 6.99
N GLY A 180 9.22 14.15 6.56
CA GLY A 180 10.25 13.13 6.76
C GLY A 180 10.59 12.92 8.24
N ARG A 181 10.41 13.95 9.08
CA ARG A 181 10.61 13.88 10.53
C ARG A 181 9.34 13.54 11.29
N ALA A 182 8.24 14.20 10.95
CA ALA A 182 6.95 14.00 11.62
C ALA A 182 6.29 12.68 11.25
N GLY A 183 6.40 12.26 9.99
CA GLY A 183 5.76 11.07 9.45
C GLY A 183 6.04 9.81 10.28
N PRO A 184 7.30 9.41 10.52
CA PRO A 184 7.61 8.24 11.34
C PRO A 184 7.10 8.30 12.78
N MET A 185 7.00 9.49 13.38
CA MET A 185 6.45 9.67 14.74
C MET A 185 4.93 9.48 14.73
N LEU A 186 4.25 10.09 13.76
CA LEU A 186 2.80 10.03 13.62
C LEU A 186 2.33 8.65 13.17
N GLU A 187 3.07 8.00 12.26
CA GLU A 187 2.84 6.63 11.79
C GLU A 187 2.78 5.62 12.94
N ASN A 188 3.67 5.79 13.94
CA ASN A 188 3.78 4.93 15.11
C ASN A 188 2.99 5.48 16.33
N HIS A 189 2.09 6.43 16.12
CA HIS A 189 1.26 6.97 17.21
C HIS A 189 0.39 5.86 17.82
N PRO A 190 0.18 5.83 19.15
CA PRO A 190 -0.63 4.79 19.83
C PRO A 190 -2.06 4.63 19.31
N LEU A 191 -2.62 5.64 18.65
CA LEU A 191 -3.91 5.55 17.97
C LEU A 191 -3.91 4.59 16.78
N PHE A 192 -2.74 4.28 16.20
CA PHE A 192 -2.57 3.41 15.04
C PHE A 192 -1.77 2.15 15.42
N PRO A 193 -2.38 1.15 16.07
CA PRO A 193 -1.67 -0.08 16.46
C PRO A 193 -1.15 -0.89 15.28
N GLU A 194 -1.76 -0.75 14.09
CA GLU A 194 -1.32 -1.34 12.84
C GLU A 194 -0.62 -0.31 11.93
N ARG A 195 -0.21 0.84 12.47
CA ARG A 195 0.35 2.00 11.76
C ARG A 195 -0.63 2.61 10.75
N ALA A 196 -0.29 3.78 10.22
CA ALA A 196 -1.06 4.46 9.18
C ALA A 196 -0.14 5.25 8.24
N ASN A 197 -0.51 5.36 6.98
CA ASN A 197 0.13 6.27 6.06
C ASN A 197 -0.20 7.71 6.48
N ILE A 198 0.82 8.54 6.68
CA ILE A 198 0.64 9.94 7.09
C ILE A 198 0.70 10.83 5.86
N SER A 199 -0.31 11.66 5.69
CA SER A 199 -0.41 12.55 4.54
C SER A 199 -0.66 13.99 4.97
N PHE A 200 -0.03 14.93 4.23
CA PHE A 200 -0.40 16.34 4.25
C PHE A 200 -1.13 16.66 2.95
N ALA A 201 -2.33 17.20 3.07
CA ALA A 201 -3.19 17.51 1.94
C ALA A 201 -3.53 19.02 1.92
N LYS A 202 -3.33 19.64 0.76
CA LYS A 202 -3.74 21.01 0.49
C LYS A 202 -4.82 21.02 -0.58
N VAL A 203 -5.96 21.60 -0.27
CA VAL A 203 -7.05 21.80 -1.23
C VAL A 203 -6.75 23.05 -2.06
N LEU A 204 -6.61 22.90 -3.37
CA LEU A 204 -6.43 24.01 -4.32
C LEU A 204 -7.75 24.44 -4.94
N ALA A 205 -8.62 23.45 -5.26
CA ALA A 205 -9.93 23.66 -5.83
C ALA A 205 -10.82 22.49 -5.45
N ARG A 206 -12.11 22.55 -5.79
CA ARG A 206 -13.08 21.48 -5.48
C ARG A 206 -12.69 20.12 -6.06
N ASP A 207 -11.97 20.12 -7.16
CA ASP A 207 -11.54 18.94 -7.94
C ASP A 207 -10.02 18.77 -7.96
N HIS A 208 -9.29 19.54 -7.15
CA HIS A 208 -7.84 19.55 -7.15
C HIS A 208 -7.25 19.64 -5.73
N ILE A 209 -6.49 18.64 -5.34
CA ILE A 209 -5.70 18.63 -4.10
C ILE A 209 -4.24 18.29 -4.42
N ILE A 210 -3.33 18.84 -3.62
CA ILE A 210 -1.94 18.39 -3.59
C ILE A 210 -1.77 17.52 -2.35
N LEU A 211 -1.11 16.39 -2.52
CA LEU A 211 -0.88 15.42 -1.46
C LEU A 211 0.62 15.09 -1.34
N ARG A 212 1.14 15.11 -0.11
CA ARG A 212 2.43 14.52 0.25
C ARG A 212 2.18 13.37 1.21
N VAL A 213 2.81 12.23 0.98
CA VAL A 213 2.58 11.01 1.76
C VAL A 213 3.91 10.50 2.32
N ASN A 214 3.94 10.25 3.64
CA ASN A 214 4.87 9.33 4.26
C ASN A 214 4.16 7.97 4.32
N ALA A 215 4.50 7.11 3.38
CA ALA A 215 3.95 5.75 3.37
C ALA A 215 4.61 4.93 4.49
N VAL A 216 3.80 4.09 5.14
CA VAL A 216 4.30 3.10 6.10
C VAL A 216 5.40 2.30 5.41
N ARG A 217 6.60 2.43 5.97
CA ARG A 217 7.74 1.60 5.64
C ARG A 217 7.93 0.66 6.81
N ASP A 218 7.55 -0.57 6.60
CA ASP A 218 7.79 -1.63 7.58
C ASP A 218 9.22 -2.11 7.51
#